data_3f62b640c531f309ec2b179e18b80650
#
_entry.id   3f62b640c531f309ec2b179e18b80650
#
_cell.length_a   1.000
_cell.length_b   1.000
_cell.length_c   1.000
_cell.angle_alpha   90.00
_cell.angle_beta   90.00
_cell.angle_gamma   90.00
#
_symmetry.space_group_name_H-M   'P 1'
#
loop_
_entity.id
_entity.type
_entity.pdbx_description
1 polymer ?
#
loop_
_entity_poly.entity_id
_entity_poly.type
_entity_poly.pdbx_seq_one_letter_code
_entity_poly.pdbx_strand_id
1 'polypeptide(L)'
;FIQHLNGILKPTSGKIYVDGKDIWESKESIRNVRFDVGLVFQYPEYQLFEETVFKDIAYGPKNMGLSEAEIEQRVLSAAEFVGVKPQLLDKSPFELSGGQKRRAAIAGVIAMEPKVLILDEPTAGLDPKGRNSILNRIKKYHDHTQNTVLLVSHNMEDIAKYSDRILVMNKS
;
A
#
# COMPACT_ATOMS: atom_id res chain seq x y z
N PHE A 1 4.02 6.01 -14.42
CA PHE A 1 4.69 6.96 -13.53
C PHE A 1 4.90 6.36 -12.15
N ILE A 2 3.86 5.91 -11.44
CA ILE A 2 3.95 5.42 -10.04
C ILE A 2 4.95 4.27 -9.85
N GLN A 3 5.06 3.35 -10.81
CA GLN A 3 6.01 2.23 -10.78
C GLN A 3 7.49 2.66 -10.87
N HIS A 4 7.76 3.87 -11.32
CA HIS A 4 9.11 4.44 -11.28
C HIS A 4 9.47 4.91 -9.87
N LEU A 5 8.49 5.38 -9.08
CA LEU A 5 8.72 5.95 -7.75
C LEU A 5 9.17 4.90 -6.73
N ASN A 6 8.75 3.62 -6.89
CA ASN A 6 9.17 2.53 -6.00
C ASN A 6 10.22 1.59 -6.63
N GLY A 7 10.86 2.01 -7.74
CA GLY A 7 11.94 1.27 -8.39
C GLY A 7 11.51 -0.04 -9.08
N ILE A 8 10.24 -0.20 -9.48
CA ILE A 8 9.81 -1.32 -10.34
C ILE A 8 10.25 -1.07 -11.78
N LEU A 9 10.04 0.16 -12.28
CA LEU A 9 10.46 0.56 -13.62
C LEU A 9 11.60 1.56 -13.53
N LYS A 10 12.63 1.34 -14.35
CA LYS A 10 13.73 2.28 -14.49
C LYS A 10 13.34 3.38 -15.48
N PRO A 11 13.58 4.67 -15.21
CA PRO A 11 13.30 5.74 -16.16
C PRO A 11 14.24 5.64 -17.36
N THR A 12 13.74 5.99 -18.54
CA THR A 12 14.55 6.06 -19.78
C THR A 12 15.60 7.15 -19.69
N SER A 13 15.28 8.24 -19.01
CA SER A 13 16.19 9.37 -18.77
C SER A 13 15.80 10.07 -17.46
N GLY A 14 16.70 10.89 -16.93
CA GLY A 14 16.49 11.59 -15.67
C GLY A 14 16.80 10.71 -14.45
N LYS A 15 16.54 11.27 -13.26
CA LYS A 15 16.80 10.64 -11.97
C LYS A 15 15.59 10.77 -11.06
N ILE A 16 15.46 9.84 -10.14
CA ILE A 16 14.39 9.84 -9.13
C ILE A 16 15.05 9.87 -7.76
N TYR A 17 14.67 10.83 -6.95
CA TYR A 17 15.18 10.99 -5.60
C TYR A 17 14.09 10.74 -4.56
N VAL A 18 14.41 9.94 -3.55
CA VAL A 18 13.60 9.78 -2.34
C VAL A 18 14.47 10.17 -1.16
N ASP A 19 14.01 11.12 -0.35
CA ASP A 19 14.80 11.72 0.75
C ASP A 19 16.20 12.19 0.30
N GLY A 20 16.29 12.78 -0.90
CA GLY A 20 17.53 13.32 -1.47
C GLY A 20 18.51 12.26 -2.01
N LYS A 21 18.19 10.98 -1.99
CA LYS A 21 19.03 9.89 -2.51
C LYS A 21 18.48 9.38 -3.85
N ASP A 22 19.38 9.21 -4.82
CA ASP A 22 19.01 8.60 -6.12
C ASP A 22 18.66 7.13 -5.89
N ILE A 23 17.43 6.73 -6.18
CA ILE A 23 16.94 5.36 -5.95
C ILE A 23 17.65 4.32 -6.84
N TRP A 24 18.28 4.76 -7.94
CA TRP A 24 18.99 3.89 -8.88
C TRP A 24 20.52 3.92 -8.71
N GLU A 25 21.03 4.53 -7.66
CA GLU A 25 22.47 4.62 -7.39
C GLU A 25 23.10 3.24 -7.13
N SER A 26 22.37 2.35 -6.44
CA SER A 26 22.83 0.99 -6.13
C SER A 26 21.67 -0.01 -6.05
N LYS A 27 21.98 -1.32 -6.05
CA LYS A 27 20.97 -2.38 -5.80
C LYS A 27 20.36 -2.27 -4.41
N GLU A 28 21.14 -1.80 -3.44
CA GLU A 28 20.67 -1.58 -2.07
C GLU A 28 19.68 -0.42 -2.01
N SER A 29 19.97 0.69 -2.73
CA SER A 29 19.05 1.83 -2.84
C SER A 29 17.69 1.42 -3.41
N ILE A 30 17.69 0.57 -4.46
CA ILE A 30 16.45 0.02 -5.04
C ILE A 30 15.71 -0.88 -4.05
N ARG A 31 16.43 -1.69 -3.26
CA ARG A 31 15.81 -2.54 -2.24
C ARG A 31 15.15 -1.67 -1.16
N ASN A 32 15.88 -0.70 -0.65
CA ASN A 32 15.42 0.15 0.45
C ASN A 32 14.22 1.01 0.04
N VAL A 33 14.22 1.58 -1.18
CA VAL A 33 13.09 2.38 -1.66
C VAL A 33 11.79 1.60 -1.73
N ARG A 34 11.83 0.28 -1.95
CA ARG A 34 10.62 -0.56 -1.96
C ARG A 34 9.97 -0.72 -0.58
N PHE A 35 10.72 -0.49 0.49
CA PHE A 35 10.17 -0.43 1.84
C PHE A 35 9.69 0.99 2.18
N ASP A 36 10.46 2.01 1.77
CA ASP A 36 10.11 3.41 2.00
C ASP A 36 8.90 3.88 1.16
N VAL A 37 8.74 3.34 -0.04
CA VAL A 37 7.65 3.68 -0.98
C VAL A 37 6.81 2.45 -1.25
N GLY A 38 5.78 2.26 -0.43
CA GLY A 38 4.80 1.18 -0.58
C GLY A 38 3.87 1.44 -1.76
N LEU A 39 3.65 0.43 -2.60
CA LEU A 39 2.75 0.52 -3.74
C LEU A 39 1.67 -0.55 -3.65
N VAL A 40 0.42 -0.10 -3.57
CA VAL A 40 -0.78 -0.93 -3.72
C VAL A 40 -1.25 -0.81 -5.16
N PHE A 41 -1.18 -1.91 -5.90
CA PHE A 41 -1.62 -1.97 -7.30
C PHE A 41 -3.14 -2.00 -7.43
N GLN A 42 -3.64 -1.75 -8.63
CA GLN A 42 -5.03 -1.97 -8.99
C GLN A 42 -5.39 -3.46 -8.79
N TYR A 43 -6.52 -3.75 -8.16
CA TYR A 43 -6.96 -5.09 -7.77
C TYR A 43 -5.92 -5.85 -6.91
N PRO A 44 -5.51 -5.28 -5.77
CA PRO A 44 -4.42 -5.83 -4.95
C PRO A 44 -4.76 -7.20 -4.36
N GLU A 45 -6.04 -7.58 -4.32
CA GLU A 45 -6.53 -8.88 -3.87
C GLU A 45 -6.00 -10.08 -4.69
N TYR A 46 -5.54 -9.85 -5.92
CA TYR A 46 -4.92 -10.89 -6.74
C TYR A 46 -3.45 -11.15 -6.39
N GLN A 47 -2.88 -10.36 -5.50
CA GLN A 47 -1.47 -10.48 -5.09
C GLN A 47 -1.29 -11.33 -3.83
N LEU A 48 -2.38 -11.78 -3.20
CA LEU A 48 -2.33 -12.65 -2.03
C LEU A 48 -1.94 -14.08 -2.45
N PHE A 49 -0.95 -14.67 -1.78
CA PHE A 49 -0.36 -15.95 -2.17
C PHE A 49 0.03 -16.87 -1.00
N GLU A 50 0.07 -16.34 0.22
CA GLU A 50 0.46 -17.09 1.40
C GLU A 50 -0.66 -18.01 1.93
N GLU A 51 -0.30 -18.94 2.81
CA GLU A 51 -1.24 -19.90 3.41
C GLU A 51 -2.30 -19.22 4.30
N THR A 52 -1.89 -18.15 5.00
CA THR A 52 -2.75 -17.39 5.91
C THR A 52 -2.65 -15.89 5.64
N VAL A 53 -3.72 -15.17 5.99
CA VAL A 53 -3.77 -13.70 5.92
C VAL A 53 -2.64 -13.08 6.76
N PHE A 54 -2.37 -13.64 7.94
CA PHE A 54 -1.27 -13.19 8.78
C PHE A 54 0.07 -13.28 8.03
N LYS A 55 0.36 -14.41 7.39
CA LYS A 55 1.61 -14.62 6.65
C LYS A 55 1.74 -13.68 5.44
N ASP A 56 0.64 -13.43 4.72
CA ASP A 56 0.62 -12.46 3.63
C ASP A 56 0.97 -11.04 4.11
N ILE A 57 0.32 -10.59 5.20
CA ILE A 57 0.60 -9.26 5.78
C ILE A 57 2.04 -9.20 6.33
N ALA A 58 2.54 -10.28 6.93
CA ALA A 58 3.88 -10.37 7.49
C ALA A 58 5.00 -10.43 6.44
N TYR A 59 4.68 -10.69 5.18
CA TYR A 59 5.68 -10.92 4.12
C TYR A 59 6.63 -9.74 3.93
N GLY A 60 6.10 -8.51 3.87
CA GLY A 60 6.90 -7.29 3.78
C GLY A 60 7.84 -7.10 4.99
N PRO A 61 7.30 -7.05 6.23
CA PRO A 61 8.08 -6.97 7.46
C PRO A 61 9.17 -8.05 7.61
N LYS A 62 8.89 -9.29 7.20
CA LYS A 62 9.92 -10.36 7.16
C LYS A 62 11.08 -10.04 6.22
N ASN A 63 10.77 -9.54 5.03
CA ASN A 63 11.79 -9.14 4.05
C ASN A 63 12.62 -7.93 4.50
N MET A 64 12.10 -7.12 5.42
CA MET A 64 12.84 -6.04 6.09
C MET A 64 13.83 -6.59 7.13
N GLY A 65 13.70 -7.84 7.55
CA GLY A 65 14.56 -8.47 8.55
C GLY A 65 14.18 -8.11 9.99
N LEU A 66 12.92 -7.77 10.23
CA LEU A 66 12.41 -7.45 11.58
C LEU A 66 12.32 -8.70 12.44
N SER A 67 12.34 -8.50 13.77
CA SER A 67 12.10 -9.56 14.74
C SER A 67 10.65 -10.06 14.69
N GLU A 68 10.42 -11.30 15.14
CA GLU A 68 9.08 -11.91 15.20
C GLU A 68 8.07 -11.04 15.97
N ALA A 69 8.49 -10.45 17.10
CA ALA A 69 7.65 -9.59 17.90
C ALA A 69 7.26 -8.27 17.18
N GLU A 70 8.21 -7.66 16.45
CA GLU A 70 7.94 -6.48 15.62
C GLU A 70 7.03 -6.82 14.44
N ILE A 71 7.22 -7.97 13.81
CA ILE A 71 6.37 -8.46 12.72
C ILE A 71 4.94 -8.62 13.21
N GLU A 72 4.74 -9.32 14.35
CA GLU A 72 3.41 -9.51 14.92
C GLU A 72 2.73 -8.18 15.23
N GLN A 73 3.42 -7.26 15.89
CA GLN A 73 2.91 -5.93 16.21
C GLN A 73 2.48 -5.17 14.95
N ARG A 74 3.31 -5.16 13.91
CA ARG A 74 3.02 -4.47 12.65
C ARG A 74 1.84 -5.09 11.90
N VAL A 75 1.76 -6.42 11.88
CA VAL A 75 0.63 -7.15 11.27
C VAL A 75 -0.69 -6.79 11.96
N LEU A 76 -0.72 -6.85 13.29
CA LEU A 76 -1.93 -6.53 14.07
C LEU A 76 -2.36 -5.07 13.88
N SER A 77 -1.41 -4.14 13.96
CA SER A 77 -1.66 -2.71 13.73
C SER A 77 -2.18 -2.43 12.31
N ALA A 78 -1.54 -2.98 11.28
CA ALA A 78 -1.95 -2.81 9.90
C ALA A 78 -3.35 -3.41 9.65
N ALA A 79 -3.62 -4.61 10.17
CA ALA A 79 -4.92 -5.26 10.08
C ALA A 79 -6.04 -4.42 10.71
N GLU A 80 -5.79 -3.82 11.88
CA GLU A 80 -6.73 -2.93 12.56
C GLU A 80 -7.04 -1.69 11.71
N PHE A 81 -6.00 -1.01 11.19
CA PHE A 81 -6.18 0.19 10.35
C PHE A 81 -7.10 -0.07 9.16
N VAL A 82 -6.91 -1.16 8.43
CA VAL A 82 -7.74 -1.48 7.26
C VAL A 82 -9.04 -2.22 7.63
N GLY A 83 -9.20 -2.63 8.88
CA GLY A 83 -10.38 -3.34 9.39
C GLY A 83 -10.46 -4.80 8.95
N VAL A 84 -9.34 -5.48 8.92
CA VAL A 84 -9.27 -6.94 8.92
C VAL A 84 -9.52 -7.42 10.36
N LYS A 85 -10.54 -8.25 10.54
CA LYS A 85 -10.88 -8.77 11.87
C LYS A 85 -9.86 -9.81 12.32
N PRO A 86 -9.48 -9.87 13.62
CA PRO A 86 -8.46 -10.80 14.12
C PRO A 86 -8.71 -12.26 13.75
N GLN A 87 -9.97 -12.71 13.80
CA GLN A 87 -10.35 -14.08 13.45
C GLN A 87 -10.16 -14.44 11.95
N LEU A 88 -9.80 -13.48 11.12
CA LEU A 88 -9.48 -13.71 9.71
C LEU A 88 -7.98 -13.92 9.48
N LEU A 89 -7.13 -13.59 10.45
CA LEU A 89 -5.67 -13.64 10.29
C LEU A 89 -5.16 -15.08 10.08
N ASP A 90 -5.78 -16.05 10.73
CA ASP A 90 -5.42 -17.47 10.61
C ASP A 90 -6.09 -18.18 9.42
N LYS A 91 -6.99 -17.48 8.71
CA LYS A 91 -7.66 -18.04 7.55
C LYS A 91 -6.80 -17.96 6.30
N SER A 92 -7.09 -18.86 5.35
CA SER A 92 -6.54 -18.74 4.01
C SER A 92 -7.09 -17.47 3.33
N PRO A 93 -6.25 -16.68 2.65
CA PRO A 93 -6.72 -15.54 1.84
C PRO A 93 -7.81 -15.95 0.83
N PHE A 94 -7.79 -17.18 0.35
CA PHE A 94 -8.74 -17.69 -0.65
C PHE A 94 -10.16 -17.87 -0.09
N GLU A 95 -10.33 -17.98 1.22
CA GLU A 95 -11.62 -18.08 1.91
C GLU A 95 -12.30 -16.71 2.13
N LEU A 96 -11.56 -15.61 1.88
CA LEU A 96 -12.03 -14.26 2.13
C LEU A 96 -12.93 -13.75 1.00
N SER A 97 -13.89 -12.88 1.34
CA SER A 97 -14.61 -12.08 0.33
C SER A 97 -13.66 -11.10 -0.38
N GLY A 98 -14.00 -10.65 -1.60
CA GLY A 98 -13.15 -9.73 -2.36
C GLY A 98 -12.77 -8.46 -1.58
N GLY A 99 -13.71 -7.87 -0.85
CA GLY A 99 -13.41 -6.70 -0.01
C GLY A 99 -12.53 -7.01 1.20
N GLN A 100 -12.58 -8.24 1.75
CA GLN A 100 -11.66 -8.68 2.81
C GLN A 100 -10.26 -8.94 2.25
N LYS A 101 -10.15 -9.60 1.09
CA LYS A 101 -8.88 -9.79 0.37
C LYS A 101 -8.19 -8.45 0.09
N ARG A 102 -8.94 -7.49 -0.45
CA ARG A 102 -8.41 -6.15 -0.74
C ARG A 102 -7.86 -5.47 0.51
N ARG A 103 -8.58 -5.54 1.64
CA ARG A 103 -8.08 -5.01 2.90
C ARG A 103 -6.83 -5.73 3.37
N ALA A 104 -6.76 -7.05 3.27
CA ALA A 104 -5.57 -7.82 3.63
C ALA A 104 -4.36 -7.42 2.77
N ALA A 105 -4.53 -7.27 1.47
CA ALA A 105 -3.46 -6.83 0.56
C ALA A 105 -2.96 -5.41 0.87
N ILE A 106 -3.87 -4.47 1.16
CA ILE A 106 -3.49 -3.12 1.61
C ILE A 106 -2.74 -3.18 2.95
N ALA A 107 -3.18 -4.04 3.90
CA ALA A 107 -2.50 -4.24 5.17
C ALA A 107 -1.05 -4.71 4.97
N GLY A 108 -0.80 -5.61 4.02
CA GLY A 108 0.55 -6.09 3.70
C GLY A 108 1.52 -4.98 3.31
N VAL A 109 1.02 -3.95 2.61
CA VAL A 109 1.84 -2.77 2.28
C VAL A 109 1.99 -1.84 3.49
N ILE A 110 0.90 -1.58 4.22
CA ILE A 110 0.91 -0.72 5.42
C ILE A 110 1.79 -1.28 6.53
N ALA A 111 1.88 -2.61 6.68
CA ALA A 111 2.71 -3.27 7.69
C ALA A 111 4.21 -2.99 7.54
N MET A 112 4.66 -2.55 6.36
CA MET A 112 6.03 -2.07 6.15
C MET A 112 6.26 -0.67 6.73
N GLU A 113 5.19 0.04 7.11
CA GLU A 113 5.21 1.45 7.58
C GLU A 113 5.94 2.38 6.59
N PRO A 114 5.50 2.41 5.33
CA PRO A 114 6.18 3.17 4.30
C PRO A 114 6.05 4.69 4.56
N LYS A 115 7.10 5.45 4.23
CA LYS A 115 7.08 6.92 4.26
C LYS A 115 6.14 7.50 3.21
N VAL A 116 6.02 6.80 2.07
CA VAL A 116 5.12 7.14 0.97
C VAL A 116 4.25 5.94 0.65
N LEU A 117 2.94 6.08 0.76
CA LEU A 117 1.97 5.07 0.37
C LEU A 117 1.33 5.45 -0.97
N ILE A 118 1.58 4.67 -2.00
CA ILE A 118 0.97 4.85 -3.32
C ILE A 118 -0.19 3.86 -3.48
N LEU A 119 -1.33 4.36 -3.89
CA LEU A 119 -2.55 3.59 -4.09
C LEU A 119 -3.04 3.78 -5.53
N ASP A 120 -2.96 2.73 -6.32
CA ASP A 120 -3.39 2.73 -7.72
C ASP A 120 -4.83 2.20 -7.83
N GLU A 121 -5.79 3.11 -8.05
CA GLU A 121 -7.22 2.79 -8.15
C GLU A 121 -7.73 1.88 -7.01
N PRO A 122 -7.48 2.19 -5.73
CA PRO A 122 -7.75 1.26 -4.61
C PRO A 122 -9.23 0.94 -4.44
N THR A 123 -10.10 1.70 -5.08
CA THR A 123 -11.56 1.57 -5.00
C THR A 123 -12.20 0.98 -6.26
N ALA A 124 -11.40 0.61 -7.27
CA ALA A 124 -11.91 0.05 -8.51
C ALA A 124 -12.80 -1.19 -8.27
N GLY A 125 -13.98 -1.20 -8.88
CA GLY A 125 -14.93 -2.32 -8.77
C GLY A 125 -15.66 -2.44 -7.43
N LEU A 126 -15.52 -1.49 -6.51
CA LEU A 126 -16.26 -1.46 -5.26
C LEU A 126 -17.58 -0.68 -5.39
N ASP A 127 -18.57 -1.12 -4.60
CA ASP A 127 -19.78 -0.34 -4.38
C ASP A 127 -19.46 0.96 -3.60
N PRO A 128 -20.36 1.97 -3.59
CA PRO A 128 -20.11 3.24 -2.92
C PRO A 128 -19.77 3.12 -1.43
N LYS A 129 -20.37 2.14 -0.73
CA LYS A 129 -20.12 1.89 0.70
C LYS A 129 -18.71 1.32 0.93
N GLY A 130 -18.30 0.35 0.13
CA GLY A 130 -16.96 -0.25 0.16
C GLY A 130 -15.89 0.79 -0.17
N ARG A 131 -16.11 1.62 -1.20
CA ARG A 131 -15.24 2.74 -1.59
C ARG A 131 -15.01 3.70 -0.43
N ASN A 132 -16.08 4.26 0.12
CA ASN A 132 -15.99 5.18 1.26
C ASN A 132 -15.31 4.54 2.48
N SER A 133 -15.57 3.26 2.74
CA SER A 133 -14.94 2.54 3.84
C SER A 133 -13.42 2.48 3.69
N ILE A 134 -12.89 2.15 2.51
CA ILE A 134 -11.45 2.08 2.25
C ILE A 134 -10.80 3.46 2.31
N LEU A 135 -11.35 4.46 1.61
CA LEU A 135 -10.77 5.81 1.57
C LEU A 135 -10.74 6.48 2.95
N ASN A 136 -11.81 6.32 3.74
CA ASN A 136 -11.82 6.83 5.12
C ASN A 136 -10.76 6.15 6.02
N ARG A 137 -10.47 4.87 5.81
CA ARG A 137 -9.41 4.17 6.55
C ARG A 137 -8.02 4.63 6.13
N ILE A 138 -7.81 4.84 4.83
CA ILE A 138 -6.56 5.39 4.30
C ILE A 138 -6.33 6.79 4.85
N LYS A 139 -7.38 7.64 4.87
CA LYS A 139 -7.29 8.96 5.47
C LYS A 139 -6.92 8.90 6.96
N LYS A 140 -7.58 8.04 7.75
CA LYS A 140 -7.23 7.85 9.16
C LYS A 140 -5.80 7.36 9.34
N TYR A 141 -5.32 6.47 8.48
CA TYR A 141 -3.94 6.02 8.49
C TYR A 141 -2.97 7.18 8.23
N HIS A 142 -3.22 7.99 7.20
CA HIS A 142 -2.45 9.19 6.92
C HIS A 142 -2.45 10.18 8.10
N ASP A 143 -3.64 10.47 8.65
CA ASP A 143 -3.79 11.40 9.79
C ASP A 143 -3.00 10.92 11.03
N HIS A 144 -2.88 9.60 11.22
CA HIS A 144 -2.15 9.00 12.34
C HIS A 144 -0.63 8.99 12.11
N THR A 145 -0.19 8.59 10.92
CA THR A 145 1.23 8.37 10.61
C THR A 145 1.93 9.60 10.04
N GLN A 146 1.17 10.58 9.53
CA GLN A 146 1.67 11.78 8.85
C GLN A 146 2.57 11.43 7.63
N ASN A 147 2.44 10.22 7.07
CA ASN A 147 3.14 9.82 5.88
C ASN A 147 2.56 10.49 4.62
N THR A 148 3.29 10.47 3.51
CA THR A 148 2.76 10.95 2.23
C THR A 148 1.88 9.88 1.59
N VAL A 149 0.65 10.23 1.20
CA VAL A 149 -0.23 9.34 0.45
C VAL A 149 -0.41 9.86 -0.98
N LEU A 150 -0.14 9.01 -1.95
CA LEU A 150 -0.36 9.25 -3.38
C LEU A 150 -1.56 8.43 -3.84
N LEU A 151 -2.68 9.09 -4.07
CA LEU A 151 -3.90 8.44 -4.57
C LEU A 151 -4.02 8.64 -6.08
N VAL A 152 -3.96 7.55 -6.85
CA VAL A 152 -4.30 7.55 -8.28
C VAL A 152 -5.75 7.14 -8.42
N SER A 153 -6.55 8.00 -9.02
CA SER A 153 -7.96 7.72 -9.30
C SER A 153 -8.46 8.53 -10.48
N HIS A 154 -9.41 7.95 -11.22
CA HIS A 154 -10.20 8.67 -12.24
C HIS A 154 -11.51 9.24 -11.68
N ASN A 155 -11.82 8.97 -10.41
CA ASN A 155 -13.02 9.49 -9.75
C ASN A 155 -12.73 10.87 -9.14
N MET A 156 -13.30 11.91 -9.77
CA MET A 156 -13.07 13.29 -9.36
C MET A 156 -13.63 13.63 -7.98
N GLU A 157 -14.72 12.96 -7.56
CA GLU A 157 -15.32 13.18 -6.23
C GLU A 157 -14.39 12.66 -5.13
N ASP A 158 -13.77 11.49 -5.32
CA ASP A 158 -12.81 10.94 -4.38
C ASP A 158 -11.58 11.84 -4.27
N ILE A 159 -11.03 12.28 -5.42
CA ILE A 159 -9.88 13.18 -5.47
C ILE A 159 -10.19 14.50 -4.75
N ALA A 160 -11.33 15.15 -5.06
CA ALA A 160 -11.73 16.41 -4.44
C ALA A 160 -11.93 16.30 -2.92
N LYS A 161 -12.40 15.13 -2.44
CA LYS A 161 -12.71 14.92 -1.02
C LYS A 161 -11.50 14.54 -0.17
N TYR A 162 -10.54 13.80 -0.74
CA TYR A 162 -9.48 13.17 0.04
C TYR A 162 -8.09 13.73 -0.23
N SER A 163 -7.90 14.64 -1.22
CA SER A 163 -6.58 15.15 -1.60
C SER A 163 -6.40 16.61 -1.16
N ASP A 164 -5.21 16.90 -0.62
CA ASP A 164 -4.78 18.27 -0.33
C ASP A 164 -4.18 18.93 -1.58
N ARG A 165 -3.63 18.11 -2.50
CA ARG A 165 -2.99 18.56 -3.73
C ARG A 165 -3.32 17.61 -4.87
N ILE A 166 -3.61 18.18 -6.05
CA ILE A 166 -4.00 17.42 -7.24
C ILE A 166 -2.97 17.62 -8.34
N LEU A 167 -2.50 16.50 -8.92
CA LEU A 167 -1.66 16.47 -10.11
C LEU A 167 -2.46 15.86 -11.27
N VAL A 168 -2.69 16.64 -12.31
CA VAL A 168 -3.39 16.17 -13.50
C VAL A 168 -2.37 15.70 -14.53
N MET A 169 -2.44 14.41 -14.90
CA MET A 169 -1.61 13.82 -15.96
C MET A 169 -2.36 13.96 -17.28
N ASN A 170 -1.78 14.70 -18.24
CA ASN A 170 -2.27 14.79 -19.61
C ASN A 170 -1.35 13.99 -20.52
N LYS A 171 -1.83 13.61 -21.70
CA LYS A 171 -1.04 12.87 -22.71
C LYS A 171 0.32 13.54 -22.91
N SER A 172 1.39 12.83 -22.57
CA SER A 172 2.77 13.15 -22.93
C SER A 172 3.22 12.22 -24.03
#